data_3546dd92d373c84e96a1e027fb5f3d34
#
_entry.id   3546dd92d373c84e96a1e027fb5f3d34
#
_cell.length_a   1.000
_cell.length_b   1.000
_cell.length_c   1.000
_cell.angle_alpha   90.00
_cell.angle_beta   90.00
_cell.angle_gamma   90.00
#
_symmetry.space_group_name_H-M   'P 1'
#
loop_
_entity.id
_entity.type
_entity.pdbx_description
1 polymer ?
#
loop_
_entity_poly.entity_id
_entity_poly.type
_entity_poly.pdbx_seq_one_letter_code
_entity_poly.pdbx_strand_id
1 'polypeptide(L)'
;GHCVTGANVEYLAVDQRLVMTKPTHWSWHEAAAFPNVYMTAHDAMVTNGCVKNDDVLLINAASSGVGMAAAHIARAMGVRTIIGSSRSTQKLSDLSGLGFTHLVDLSREKLTERVQAIAPDHGVDLLLDSVGGGAITEHMQAMAIKGRWVQIGRLGGLGGEINLDDLALKRLQLIGVTFRTRSMAERIAC
;
A
#
# COMPACT_ATOMS: atom_id res chain seq x y z
N GLY A 1 -3.49 12.71 -14.86
CA GLY A 1 -3.90 11.70 -15.81
C GLY A 1 -2.93 10.54 -15.88
N HIS A 2 -3.30 9.49 -16.57
CA HIS A 2 -2.49 8.27 -16.69
C HIS A 2 -2.26 7.91 -18.16
N CYS A 3 -1.01 7.77 -18.57
CA CYS A 3 -0.67 7.21 -19.88
C CYS A 3 0.31 6.02 -19.73
N VAL A 4 0.34 5.14 -20.73
CA VAL A 4 1.12 3.90 -20.67
C VAL A 4 2.60 4.14 -20.93
N THR A 5 2.91 4.99 -21.91
CA THR A 5 4.28 5.32 -22.36
C THR A 5 4.29 6.71 -22.98
N GLY A 6 5.48 7.28 -23.20
CA GLY A 6 5.68 8.48 -24.00
C GLY A 6 5.29 9.80 -23.36
N ALA A 7 5.26 9.88 -22.01
CA ALA A 7 4.85 11.11 -21.30
C ALA A 7 5.95 12.20 -21.21
N ASN A 8 7.19 11.90 -21.60
CA ASN A 8 8.28 12.88 -21.59
C ASN A 8 8.30 13.65 -22.93
N VAL A 9 7.26 14.44 -23.17
CA VAL A 9 7.05 15.19 -24.42
C VAL A 9 6.36 16.52 -24.10
N GLU A 10 6.47 17.48 -24.98
CA GLU A 10 5.79 18.79 -24.86
C GLU A 10 4.27 18.66 -25.10
N TYR A 11 3.86 17.77 -25.99
CA TYR A 11 2.46 17.50 -26.33
C TYR A 11 2.17 16.01 -26.32
N LEU A 12 1.08 15.63 -25.69
CA LEU A 12 0.67 14.24 -25.57
C LEU A 12 -0.82 14.11 -25.94
N ALA A 13 -1.14 13.22 -26.89
CA ALA A 13 -2.51 12.80 -27.16
C ALA A 13 -2.89 11.68 -26.16
N VAL A 14 -3.92 11.91 -25.38
CA VAL A 14 -4.42 10.97 -24.37
C VAL A 14 -5.95 10.95 -24.37
N ASP A 15 -6.54 9.80 -24.04
CA ASP A 15 -7.99 9.70 -23.88
C ASP A 15 -8.44 10.64 -22.73
N GLN A 16 -9.42 11.50 -23.04
CA GLN A 16 -9.94 12.46 -22.06
C GLN A 16 -10.46 11.82 -20.76
N ARG A 17 -10.90 10.57 -20.82
CA ARG A 17 -11.39 9.81 -19.65
C ARG A 17 -10.28 9.43 -18.66
N LEU A 18 -9.02 9.51 -19.09
CA LEU A 18 -7.82 9.29 -18.26
C LEU A 18 -7.24 10.59 -17.71
N VAL A 19 -7.89 11.73 -17.94
CA VAL A 19 -7.40 13.04 -17.49
C VAL A 19 -8.24 13.53 -16.34
N MET A 20 -7.56 14.10 -15.32
CA MET A 20 -8.19 14.74 -14.18
C MET A 20 -8.02 16.24 -14.27
N THR A 21 -9.07 17.00 -13.94
CA THR A 21 -8.96 18.44 -13.80
C THR A 21 -8.07 18.78 -12.60
N LYS A 22 -7.06 19.62 -12.84
CA LYS A 22 -6.19 20.11 -11.77
C LYS A 22 -6.98 21.09 -10.89
N PRO A 23 -7.01 20.90 -9.54
CA PRO A 23 -7.56 21.90 -8.65
C PRO A 23 -6.84 23.25 -8.83
N THR A 24 -7.57 24.36 -8.85
CA THR A 24 -7.03 25.68 -9.16
C THR A 24 -5.93 26.13 -8.20
N HIS A 25 -6.04 25.73 -6.93
CA HIS A 25 -5.10 26.08 -5.86
C HIS A 25 -3.86 25.19 -5.79
N TRP A 26 -3.78 24.11 -6.57
CA TRP A 26 -2.62 23.24 -6.62
C TRP A 26 -1.57 23.76 -7.60
N SER A 27 -0.30 23.63 -7.22
CA SER A 27 0.81 23.76 -8.16
C SER A 27 0.81 22.59 -9.18
N TRP A 28 1.55 22.74 -10.27
CA TRP A 28 1.74 21.63 -11.22
C TRP A 28 2.52 20.45 -10.61
N HIS A 29 3.43 20.72 -9.65
CA HIS A 29 4.17 19.68 -8.94
C HIS A 29 3.25 18.81 -8.07
N GLU A 30 2.37 19.42 -7.29
CA GLU A 30 1.37 18.71 -6.48
C GLU A 30 0.42 17.91 -7.38
N ALA A 31 -0.11 18.52 -8.43
CA ALA A 31 -1.01 17.85 -9.36
C ALA A 31 -0.36 16.69 -10.12
N ALA A 32 0.93 16.76 -10.42
CA ALA A 32 1.67 15.66 -11.05
C ALA A 32 1.98 14.53 -10.08
N ALA A 33 2.27 14.83 -8.83
CA ALA A 33 2.60 13.83 -7.80
C ALA A 33 1.38 13.00 -7.36
N PHE A 34 0.18 13.57 -7.42
CA PHE A 34 -1.03 12.99 -6.83
C PHE A 34 -1.56 11.73 -7.54
N PRO A 35 -1.84 11.70 -8.88
CA PRO A 35 -2.64 10.65 -9.48
C PRO A 35 -2.05 9.26 -9.30
N ASN A 36 -0.75 9.09 -9.60
CA ASN A 36 -0.13 7.77 -9.62
C ASN A 36 -0.14 7.09 -8.24
N VAL A 37 0.22 7.83 -7.20
CA VAL A 37 0.33 7.24 -5.86
C VAL A 37 -1.02 7.01 -5.22
N TYR A 38 -1.97 7.96 -5.38
CA TYR A 38 -3.31 7.83 -4.80
C TYR A 38 -4.16 6.80 -5.53
N MET A 39 -4.11 6.72 -6.86
CA MET A 39 -4.78 5.66 -7.62
C MET A 39 -4.24 4.29 -7.24
N THR A 40 -2.92 4.14 -7.13
CA THR A 40 -2.31 2.86 -6.73
C THR A 40 -2.72 2.46 -5.31
N ALA A 41 -2.68 3.40 -4.37
CA ALA A 41 -3.07 3.15 -2.99
C ALA A 41 -4.57 2.80 -2.86
N HIS A 42 -5.44 3.56 -3.53
CA HIS A 42 -6.89 3.32 -3.55
C HIS A 42 -7.21 1.96 -4.16
N ASP A 43 -6.65 1.66 -5.33
CA ASP A 43 -6.87 0.40 -6.01
C ASP A 43 -6.40 -0.80 -5.17
N ALA A 44 -5.23 -0.71 -4.55
CA ALA A 44 -4.71 -1.77 -3.70
C ALA A 44 -5.56 -1.97 -2.44
N MET A 45 -5.93 -0.89 -1.78
CA MET A 45 -6.56 -0.94 -0.47
C MET A 45 -8.08 -1.09 -0.54
N VAL A 46 -8.74 -0.31 -1.41
CA VAL A 46 -10.20 -0.25 -1.50
C VAL A 46 -10.73 -1.28 -2.48
N THR A 47 -10.25 -1.26 -3.73
CA THR A 47 -10.78 -2.11 -4.80
C THR A 47 -10.41 -3.58 -4.58
N ASN A 48 -9.15 -3.87 -4.30
CA ASN A 48 -8.66 -5.24 -4.19
C ASN A 48 -8.57 -5.72 -2.73
N GLY A 49 -8.14 -4.87 -1.81
CA GLY A 49 -8.01 -5.17 -0.39
C GLY A 49 -9.31 -5.12 0.39
N CYS A 50 -10.37 -4.48 -0.14
CA CYS A 50 -11.68 -4.34 0.51
C CYS A 50 -11.54 -3.91 1.97
N VAL A 51 -10.75 -2.86 2.22
CA VAL A 51 -10.44 -2.36 3.56
C VAL A 51 -11.70 -2.02 4.35
N LYS A 52 -11.70 -2.33 5.63
CA LYS A 52 -12.77 -1.99 6.58
C LYS A 52 -12.22 -1.07 7.68
N ASN A 53 -13.11 -0.35 8.36
CA ASN A 53 -12.72 0.58 9.41
C ASN A 53 -12.18 -0.10 10.69
N ASP A 54 -12.52 -1.37 10.90
CA ASP A 54 -12.07 -2.21 12.01
C ASP A 54 -10.86 -3.10 11.67
N ASP A 55 -10.39 -3.10 10.41
CA ASP A 55 -9.18 -3.80 10.02
C ASP A 55 -7.93 -3.25 10.74
N VAL A 56 -7.03 -4.13 11.10
CA VAL A 56 -5.63 -3.80 11.39
C VAL A 56 -4.90 -3.73 10.06
N LEU A 57 -4.63 -2.51 9.61
CA LEU A 57 -3.97 -2.23 8.34
C LEU A 57 -2.46 -2.08 8.53
N LEU A 58 -1.66 -2.88 7.84
CA LEU A 58 -0.20 -2.71 7.75
C LEU A 58 0.18 -2.17 6.38
N ILE A 59 0.92 -1.07 6.36
CA ILE A 59 1.49 -0.45 5.16
C ILE A 59 3.00 -0.62 5.21
N ASN A 60 3.53 -1.52 4.39
CA ASN A 60 4.97 -1.73 4.26
C ASN A 60 5.58 -0.70 3.30
N ALA A 61 6.82 -0.28 3.57
CA ALA A 61 7.43 0.90 2.93
C ALA A 61 6.60 2.18 3.13
N ALA A 62 6.20 2.44 4.36
CA ALA A 62 5.30 3.53 4.76
C ALA A 62 5.73 4.92 4.26
N SER A 63 7.04 5.17 4.15
CA SER A 63 7.60 6.44 3.65
C SER A 63 7.61 6.59 2.13
N SER A 64 7.09 5.62 1.39
CA SER A 64 6.89 5.75 -0.06
C SER A 64 5.68 6.64 -0.38
N GLY A 65 5.64 7.23 -1.57
CA GLY A 65 4.47 7.99 -2.01
C GLY A 65 3.16 7.20 -1.92
N VAL A 66 3.17 5.92 -2.32
CA VAL A 66 2.00 5.03 -2.20
C VAL A 66 1.67 4.75 -0.73
N GLY A 67 2.68 4.53 0.13
CA GLY A 67 2.47 4.29 1.56
C GLY A 67 1.83 5.48 2.27
N MET A 68 2.31 6.70 2.01
CA MET A 68 1.71 7.93 2.55
C MET A 68 0.29 8.16 2.02
N ALA A 69 0.07 7.96 0.72
CA ALA A 69 -1.27 8.06 0.12
C ALA A 69 -2.25 7.06 0.74
N ALA A 70 -1.80 5.80 0.97
CA ALA A 70 -2.61 4.77 1.61
C ALA A 70 -3.00 5.16 3.06
N ALA A 71 -2.08 5.72 3.83
CA ALA A 71 -2.36 6.19 5.19
C ALA A 71 -3.40 7.34 5.21
N HIS A 72 -3.28 8.30 4.28
CA HIS A 72 -4.26 9.37 4.13
C HIS A 72 -5.66 8.83 3.78
N ILE A 73 -5.75 7.91 2.82
CA ILE A 73 -7.03 7.30 2.42
C ILE A 73 -7.61 6.49 3.59
N ALA A 74 -6.81 5.65 4.24
CA ALA A 74 -7.23 4.84 5.37
C ALA A 74 -7.80 5.68 6.51
N ARG A 75 -7.13 6.78 6.85
CA ARG A 75 -7.60 7.74 7.84
C ARG A 75 -8.93 8.39 7.44
N ALA A 76 -9.05 8.81 6.18
CA ALA A 76 -10.28 9.41 5.65
C ALA A 76 -11.46 8.43 5.66
N MET A 77 -11.19 7.12 5.51
CA MET A 77 -12.17 6.04 5.60
C MET A 77 -12.47 5.59 7.04
N GLY A 78 -11.81 6.18 8.04
CA GLY A 78 -12.04 5.86 9.44
C GLY A 78 -11.40 4.56 9.92
N VAL A 79 -10.36 4.05 9.23
CA VAL A 79 -9.58 2.89 9.71
C VAL A 79 -8.92 3.26 11.03
N ARG A 80 -9.14 2.42 12.07
CA ARG A 80 -8.73 2.74 13.44
C ARG A 80 -7.27 2.39 13.73
N THR A 81 -6.76 1.31 13.13
CA THR A 81 -5.39 0.82 13.37
C THR A 81 -4.63 0.82 12.07
N ILE A 82 -3.71 1.78 11.90
CA ILE A 82 -2.90 1.98 10.70
C ILE A 82 -1.43 1.89 11.10
N ILE A 83 -0.79 0.78 10.77
CA ILE A 83 0.60 0.49 11.08
C ILE A 83 1.45 0.82 9.86
N GLY A 84 2.43 1.69 10.00
CA GLY A 84 3.43 1.96 8.97
C GLY A 84 4.77 1.33 9.32
N SER A 85 5.40 0.62 8.38
CA SER A 85 6.73 0.04 8.62
C SER A 85 7.79 0.57 7.65
N SER A 86 9.02 0.75 8.16
CA SER A 86 10.19 1.15 7.38
C SER A 86 11.47 0.65 8.04
N ARG A 87 12.55 0.48 7.25
CA ARG A 87 13.91 0.19 7.76
C ARG A 87 14.73 1.46 8.05
N SER A 88 14.13 2.63 7.98
CA SER A 88 14.83 3.91 8.19
C SER A 88 14.14 4.70 9.29
N THR A 89 14.79 4.80 10.43
CA THR A 89 14.35 5.61 11.59
C THR A 89 14.07 7.06 11.18
N GLN A 90 14.96 7.66 10.40
CA GLN A 90 14.82 9.04 9.94
C GLN A 90 13.54 9.25 9.12
N LYS A 91 13.26 8.34 8.16
CA LYS A 91 12.04 8.42 7.36
C LYS A 91 10.78 8.19 8.16
N LEU A 92 10.83 7.40 9.23
CA LEU A 92 9.68 7.19 10.11
C LEU A 92 9.35 8.44 10.92
N SER A 93 10.36 9.20 11.38
CA SER A 93 10.11 10.46 12.10
C SER A 93 9.33 11.47 11.27
N ASP A 94 9.55 11.48 9.95
CA ASP A 94 8.90 12.38 9.01
C ASP A 94 7.42 12.00 8.73
N LEU A 95 6.99 10.80 9.16
CA LEU A 95 5.62 10.30 8.96
C LEU A 95 4.65 10.72 10.08
N SER A 96 5.15 11.38 11.12
CA SER A 96 4.30 11.84 12.23
C SER A 96 3.18 12.77 11.70
N GLY A 97 1.96 12.47 12.09
CA GLY A 97 0.79 13.24 11.66
C GLY A 97 0.22 12.88 10.27
N LEU A 98 0.86 12.01 9.49
CA LEU A 98 0.41 11.61 8.15
C LEU A 98 -0.66 10.50 8.14
N GLY A 99 -1.27 10.20 9.28
CA GLY A 99 -2.40 9.28 9.35
C GLY A 99 -2.08 7.92 9.97
N PHE A 100 -0.82 7.57 10.16
CA PHE A 100 -0.42 6.37 10.88
C PHE A 100 -0.77 6.46 12.37
N THR A 101 -1.31 5.38 12.94
CA THR A 101 -1.53 5.26 14.38
C THR A 101 -0.32 4.65 15.08
N HIS A 102 0.45 3.82 14.36
CA HIS A 102 1.66 3.17 14.86
C HIS A 102 2.74 3.16 13.77
N LEU A 103 3.99 3.34 14.18
CA LEU A 103 5.15 3.25 13.31
C LEU A 103 6.11 2.17 13.83
N VAL A 104 6.65 1.34 12.93
CA VAL A 104 7.54 0.22 13.25
C VAL A 104 8.87 0.39 12.53
N ASP A 105 9.95 0.48 13.30
CA ASP A 105 11.31 0.56 12.76
C ASP A 105 11.90 -0.85 12.61
N LEU A 106 11.80 -1.40 11.41
CA LEU A 106 12.30 -2.73 11.07
C LEU A 106 13.84 -2.86 11.11
N SER A 107 14.57 -1.77 11.38
CA SER A 107 16.02 -1.85 11.67
C SER A 107 16.32 -2.18 13.13
N ARG A 108 15.32 -2.07 14.01
CA ARG A 108 15.46 -2.22 15.47
C ARG A 108 14.47 -3.19 16.08
N GLU A 109 13.34 -3.43 15.42
CA GLU A 109 12.21 -4.18 15.94
C GLU A 109 11.81 -5.27 14.96
N LYS A 110 11.28 -6.38 15.47
CA LYS A 110 10.64 -7.40 14.64
C LYS A 110 9.18 -7.05 14.42
N LEU A 111 8.73 -7.15 13.18
CA LEU A 111 7.36 -6.83 12.80
C LEU A 111 6.34 -7.66 13.59
N THR A 112 6.57 -8.97 13.71
CA THR A 112 5.68 -9.90 14.43
C THR A 112 5.50 -9.51 15.90
N GLU A 113 6.57 -9.16 16.60
CA GLU A 113 6.52 -8.73 18.00
C GLU A 113 5.76 -7.42 18.17
N ARG A 114 5.97 -6.47 17.24
CA ARG A 114 5.25 -5.19 17.26
C ARG A 114 3.76 -5.33 16.91
N VAL A 115 3.43 -6.15 15.93
CA VAL A 115 2.03 -6.45 15.60
C VAL A 115 1.34 -7.12 16.78
N GLN A 116 1.98 -8.08 17.44
CA GLN A 116 1.45 -8.71 18.66
C GLN A 116 1.20 -7.71 19.79
N ALA A 117 2.06 -6.71 19.94
CA ALA A 117 1.87 -5.67 20.96
C ALA A 117 0.75 -4.67 20.61
N ILE A 118 0.50 -4.41 19.32
CA ILE A 118 -0.53 -3.47 18.83
C ILE A 118 -1.90 -4.14 18.76
N ALA A 119 -1.96 -5.36 18.25
CA ALA A 119 -3.18 -6.15 18.04
C ALA A 119 -2.99 -7.56 18.63
N PRO A 120 -2.98 -7.71 19.97
CA PRO A 120 -2.74 -8.99 20.64
C PRO A 120 -3.76 -10.02 20.20
N ASP A 121 -3.28 -11.25 19.95
CA ASP A 121 -4.06 -12.43 19.56
C ASP A 121 -4.90 -12.29 18.26
N HIS A 122 -4.66 -11.21 17.49
CA HIS A 122 -5.37 -10.95 16.24
C HIS A 122 -4.45 -10.96 15.03
N GLY A 123 -3.58 -9.98 14.91
CA GLY A 123 -2.68 -9.81 13.77
C GLY A 123 -3.17 -8.80 12.73
N VAL A 124 -2.61 -8.85 11.52
CA VAL A 124 -2.88 -7.91 10.42
C VAL A 124 -3.99 -8.44 9.52
N ASP A 125 -5.09 -7.69 9.37
CA ASP A 125 -6.20 -8.03 8.47
C ASP A 125 -5.90 -7.69 7.01
N LEU A 126 -5.22 -6.55 6.78
CA LEU A 126 -4.86 -6.11 5.45
C LEU A 126 -3.40 -5.64 5.43
N LEU A 127 -2.59 -6.26 4.59
CA LEU A 127 -1.22 -5.85 4.30
C LEU A 127 -1.15 -5.22 2.90
N LEU A 128 -0.66 -3.99 2.83
CA LEU A 128 -0.24 -3.34 1.58
C LEU A 128 1.28 -3.47 1.45
N ASP A 129 1.74 -4.36 0.58
CA ASP A 129 3.15 -4.68 0.45
C ASP A 129 3.77 -4.11 -0.82
N SER A 130 4.68 -3.17 -0.65
CA SER A 130 5.53 -2.63 -1.72
C SER A 130 6.93 -3.24 -1.73
N VAL A 131 7.27 -4.12 -0.78
CA VAL A 131 8.64 -4.65 -0.59
C VAL A 131 8.79 -6.05 -1.16
N GLY A 132 7.97 -7.01 -0.72
CA GLY A 132 8.13 -8.42 -1.11
C GLY A 132 9.48 -9.01 -0.72
N GLY A 133 10.02 -9.91 -1.54
CA GLY A 133 11.36 -10.47 -1.35
C GLY A 133 11.50 -11.29 -0.05
N GLY A 134 12.62 -11.13 0.64
CA GLY A 134 12.93 -11.87 1.87
C GLY A 134 12.05 -11.58 3.08
N ALA A 135 11.20 -10.53 3.03
CA ALA A 135 10.28 -10.19 4.11
C ALA A 135 8.98 -11.02 4.12
N ILE A 136 8.75 -11.84 3.10
CA ILE A 136 7.49 -12.58 2.88
C ILE A 136 7.13 -13.45 4.08
N THR A 137 8.05 -14.26 4.59
CA THR A 137 7.79 -15.17 5.72
C THR A 137 7.35 -14.41 6.98
N GLU A 138 8.05 -13.33 7.34
CA GLU A 138 7.71 -12.52 8.50
C GLU A 138 6.35 -11.84 8.34
N HIS A 139 6.04 -11.36 7.12
CA HIS A 139 4.73 -10.79 6.81
C HIS A 139 3.61 -11.80 7.01
N MET A 140 3.76 -13.05 6.52
CA MET A 140 2.77 -14.10 6.70
C MET A 140 2.53 -14.42 8.17
N GLN A 141 3.60 -14.46 8.97
CA GLN A 141 3.50 -14.71 10.41
C GLN A 141 2.73 -13.59 11.14
N ALA A 142 2.86 -12.33 10.69
CA ALA A 142 2.16 -11.19 11.26
C ALA A 142 0.67 -11.10 10.88
N MET A 143 0.23 -11.81 9.82
CA MET A 143 -1.15 -11.75 9.32
C MET A 143 -2.15 -12.41 10.28
N ALA A 144 -3.35 -11.86 10.33
CA ALA A 144 -4.52 -12.43 10.97
C ALA A 144 -5.10 -13.61 10.17
N ILE A 145 -5.98 -14.42 10.80
CA ILE A 145 -6.78 -15.42 10.10
C ILE A 145 -7.68 -14.73 9.08
N LYS A 146 -7.70 -15.22 7.83
CA LYS A 146 -8.35 -14.60 6.66
C LYS A 146 -7.77 -13.26 6.25
N GLY A 147 -6.54 -12.98 6.65
CA GLY A 147 -5.83 -11.78 6.25
C GLY A 147 -5.67 -11.68 4.73
N ARG A 148 -5.70 -10.46 4.23
CA ARG A 148 -5.58 -10.11 2.81
C ARG A 148 -4.24 -9.41 2.58
N TRP A 149 -3.39 -10.00 1.75
CA TRP A 149 -2.10 -9.44 1.40
C TRP A 149 -2.15 -8.94 -0.04
N VAL A 150 -2.07 -7.63 -0.22
CA VAL A 150 -2.03 -6.98 -1.52
C VAL A 150 -0.60 -6.65 -1.89
N GLN A 151 -0.06 -7.36 -2.90
CA GLN A 151 1.28 -7.17 -3.41
C GLN A 151 1.30 -6.07 -4.47
N ILE A 152 1.87 -4.92 -4.12
CA ILE A 152 1.93 -3.71 -4.96
C ILE A 152 3.30 -3.61 -5.66
N GLY A 153 4.37 -3.66 -4.89
CA GLY A 153 5.74 -3.47 -5.35
C GLY A 153 6.66 -4.65 -5.05
N ARG A 154 7.91 -4.57 -5.50
CA ARG A 154 8.92 -5.62 -5.35
C ARG A 154 10.30 -5.02 -5.05
N LEU A 155 10.32 -4.02 -4.14
CA LEU A 155 11.54 -3.28 -3.81
C LEU A 155 12.60 -4.15 -3.14
N GLY A 156 12.19 -5.22 -2.46
CA GLY A 156 13.06 -6.18 -1.79
C GLY A 156 13.43 -7.41 -2.61
N GLY A 157 12.88 -7.55 -3.83
CA GLY A 157 13.13 -8.68 -4.71
C GLY A 157 11.88 -9.23 -5.40
N LEU A 158 12.09 -10.03 -6.45
CA LEU A 158 11.01 -10.57 -7.29
C LEU A 158 10.35 -11.83 -6.72
N GLY A 159 11.01 -12.52 -5.82
CA GLY A 159 10.54 -13.77 -5.23
C GLY A 159 10.90 -13.87 -3.76
N GLY A 160 10.32 -14.83 -3.09
CA GLY A 160 10.57 -15.16 -1.70
C GLY A 160 9.88 -16.47 -1.33
N GLU A 161 10.17 -17.00 -0.15
CA GLU A 161 9.61 -18.27 0.33
C GLU A 161 8.23 -18.01 0.95
N ILE A 162 7.26 -18.84 0.53
CA ILE A 162 5.91 -18.87 1.08
C ILE A 162 5.79 -20.13 1.94
N ASN A 163 5.45 -19.95 3.21
CA ASN A 163 5.07 -21.04 4.07
C ASN A 163 3.63 -21.47 3.75
N LEU A 164 3.46 -22.64 3.15
CA LEU A 164 2.14 -23.15 2.74
C LEU A 164 1.26 -23.52 3.93
N ASP A 165 1.84 -23.87 5.06
CA ASP A 165 1.12 -24.17 6.31
C ASP A 165 0.50 -22.88 6.86
N ASP A 166 1.27 -21.80 6.97
CA ASP A 166 0.75 -20.48 7.38
C ASP A 166 -0.34 -19.98 6.41
N LEU A 167 -0.13 -20.16 5.11
CA LEU A 167 -1.12 -19.78 4.09
C LEU A 167 -2.44 -20.53 4.30
N ALA A 168 -2.38 -21.85 4.50
CA ALA A 168 -3.55 -22.70 4.65
C ALA A 168 -4.24 -22.52 6.01
N LEU A 169 -3.50 -22.60 7.12
CA LEU A 169 -4.04 -22.50 8.47
C LEU A 169 -4.69 -21.14 8.74
N LYS A 170 -4.07 -20.07 8.26
CA LYS A 170 -4.63 -18.72 8.36
C LYS A 170 -5.62 -18.39 7.23
N ARG A 171 -5.74 -19.25 6.21
CA ARG A 171 -6.62 -19.01 5.03
C ARG A 171 -6.36 -17.65 4.40
N LEU A 172 -5.07 -17.32 4.19
CA LEU A 172 -4.65 -16.03 3.66
C LEU A 172 -5.06 -15.87 2.18
N GLN A 173 -5.28 -14.64 1.78
CA GLN A 173 -5.48 -14.26 0.38
C GLN A 173 -4.28 -13.45 -0.09
N LEU A 174 -3.60 -13.91 -1.15
CA LEU A 174 -2.51 -13.19 -1.80
C LEU A 174 -3.03 -12.58 -3.11
N ILE A 175 -3.02 -11.27 -3.19
CA ILE A 175 -3.64 -10.49 -4.26
C ILE A 175 -2.58 -9.66 -4.96
N GLY A 176 -2.31 -9.94 -6.23
CA GLY A 176 -1.40 -9.13 -7.04
C GLY A 176 -2.12 -7.95 -7.69
N VAL A 177 -1.51 -6.75 -7.63
CA VAL A 177 -2.05 -5.55 -8.29
C VAL A 177 -1.02 -4.90 -9.19
N THR A 178 -1.46 -4.44 -10.37
CA THR A 178 -0.65 -3.64 -11.28
C THR A 178 -1.52 -2.89 -12.29
N PHE A 179 -1.07 -1.71 -12.71
CA PHE A 179 -1.70 -0.98 -13.83
C PHE A 179 -1.13 -1.37 -15.20
N ARG A 180 0.02 -2.07 -15.25
CA ARG A 180 0.72 -2.36 -16.52
C ARG A 180 -0.07 -3.24 -17.47
N THR A 181 -0.76 -4.23 -16.95
CA THR A 181 -1.53 -5.23 -17.72
C THR A 181 -3.01 -4.92 -17.85
N ARG A 182 -3.48 -3.79 -17.31
CA ARG A 182 -4.88 -3.40 -17.37
C ARG A 182 -5.24 -2.90 -18.78
N SER A 183 -6.41 -3.31 -19.25
CA SER A 183 -7.04 -2.78 -20.43
C SER A 183 -7.41 -1.29 -20.26
N MET A 184 -7.71 -0.61 -21.36
CA MET A 184 -8.17 0.78 -21.33
C MET A 184 -9.46 0.93 -20.49
N ALA A 185 -10.40 0.00 -20.62
CA ALA A 185 -11.65 0.00 -19.86
C ALA A 185 -11.41 -0.10 -18.36
N GLU A 186 -10.52 -1.00 -17.92
CA GLU A 186 -10.16 -1.14 -16.51
C GLU A 186 -9.44 0.10 -15.94
N ARG A 187 -8.64 0.80 -16.77
CA ARG A 187 -7.97 2.04 -16.36
C ARG A 187 -8.92 3.21 -16.21
N ILE A 188 -9.96 3.25 -17.02
CA ILE A 188 -11.01 4.28 -16.97
C ILE A 188 -11.91 4.06 -15.76
N ALA A 189 -12.13 2.80 -15.38
CA ALA A 189 -12.98 2.43 -14.24
C ALA A 189 -12.31 2.67 -12.87
N CYS A 190 -10.99 2.88 -12.85
CA CYS A 190 -10.24 3.24 -11.62
C CYS A 190 -10.30 4.75 -11.34
#